data_77b01893815ea4b6241c1e0be16e5413
#
_entry.id   77b01893815ea4b6241c1e0be16e5413
#
_cell.length_a   1.000
_cell.length_b   1.000
_cell.length_c   1.000
_cell.angle_alpha   90.00
_cell.angle_beta   90.00
_cell.angle_gamma   90.00
#
_symmetry.space_group_name_H-M   'P 1'
#
loop_
_entity.id
_entity.type
_entity.pdbx_description
1 polymer ?
#
loop_
_entity_poly.entity_id
_entity_poly.type
_entity_poly.pdbx_seq_one_letter_code
_entity_poly.pdbx_strand_id
1 'polypeptide(L)'
;MTRSKSALGIVASLIIAVLILTAGSQGSVSFGGYPLFALCGSIGFALHWTVFIPSYAFKTEHYFDLTGSLSYIATVAAAVLLNPTLDLRDLIICAMITVWALRLGSFLFWRIKKDGQDKRFIVMKTKFTWFLMTWTIGGLWVLVTMAAGLAALTSNITAELGLISYLGIALWLFGFVVEVTADNQKTEFRKNPDNRNRFIATGVWSWSQHANYFGEITLWFGLALVSLPVLSGWQLATLISPVFVYFLLTKVSGIPLLDRLAKQKWGTDSAYLSYTQATSKLLLWPPKT
;
A
#
# COMPACT_ATOMS: atom_id res chain seq x y z
N MET A 1 -3.01 -18.20 15.29
CA MET A 1 -1.55 -18.03 15.20
C MET A 1 -0.95 -18.16 16.60
N THR A 2 0.22 -18.80 16.77
CA THR A 2 0.89 -18.96 18.07
C THR A 2 1.64 -17.68 18.47
N ARG A 3 1.88 -17.50 19.79
CA ARG A 3 2.66 -16.35 20.30
C ARG A 3 4.07 -16.28 19.67
N SER A 4 4.74 -17.44 19.53
CA SER A 4 6.07 -17.55 18.94
C SER A 4 6.10 -17.08 17.47
N LYS A 5 5.15 -17.52 16.65
CA LYS A 5 5.05 -17.07 15.26
C LYS A 5 4.77 -15.57 15.15
N SER A 6 3.95 -15.00 16.06
CA SER A 6 3.70 -13.57 16.08
C SER A 6 4.94 -12.77 16.49
N ALA A 7 5.66 -13.23 17.51
CA ALA A 7 6.92 -12.61 17.93
C ALA A 7 7.97 -12.63 16.81
N LEU A 8 8.12 -13.77 16.13
CA LEU A 8 9.01 -13.87 14.96
C LEU A 8 8.62 -12.89 13.85
N GLY A 9 7.31 -12.73 13.58
CA GLY A 9 6.83 -11.77 12.60
C GLY A 9 7.14 -10.31 12.98
N ILE A 10 7.05 -9.95 14.26
CA ILE A 10 7.46 -8.62 14.75
C ILE A 10 8.96 -8.42 14.53
N VAL A 11 9.79 -9.36 14.98
CA VAL A 11 11.26 -9.27 14.85
C VAL A 11 11.66 -9.16 13.38
N ALA A 12 11.11 -10.01 12.51
CA ALA A 12 11.39 -9.94 11.07
C ALA A 12 11.00 -8.59 10.47
N SER A 13 9.82 -8.05 10.85
CA SER A 13 9.37 -6.73 10.39
C SER A 13 10.33 -5.62 10.82
N LEU A 14 10.82 -5.67 12.06
CA LEU A 14 11.76 -4.67 12.58
C LEU A 14 13.14 -4.78 11.92
N ILE A 15 13.62 -5.99 11.65
CA ILE A 15 14.87 -6.20 10.90
C ILE A 15 14.77 -5.60 9.51
N ILE A 16 13.68 -5.88 8.78
CA ILE A 16 13.45 -5.30 7.45
C ILE A 16 13.38 -3.78 7.54
N ALA A 17 12.67 -3.23 8.52
CA ALA A 17 12.58 -1.79 8.73
C ALA A 17 13.95 -1.17 8.95
N VAL A 18 14.78 -1.74 9.82
CA VAL A 18 16.14 -1.25 10.09
C VAL A 18 17.00 -1.28 8.82
N LEU A 19 16.94 -2.35 8.03
CA LEU A 19 17.68 -2.46 6.77
C LEU A 19 17.26 -1.36 5.77
N ILE A 20 15.96 -1.13 5.61
CA ILE A 20 15.45 -0.08 4.71
C ILE A 20 15.79 1.32 5.25
N LEU A 21 15.62 1.56 6.55
CA LEU A 21 15.97 2.85 7.17
C LEU A 21 17.47 3.14 7.01
N THR A 22 18.33 2.15 7.19
CA THR A 22 19.79 2.31 7.00
C THR A 22 20.13 2.58 5.53
N ALA A 23 19.58 1.80 4.61
CA ALA A 23 19.85 1.93 3.17
C ALA A 23 19.36 3.28 2.63
N GLY A 24 18.13 3.67 2.93
CA GLY A 24 17.55 4.93 2.48
C GLY A 24 18.18 6.17 3.10
N SER A 25 18.82 6.03 4.26
CA SER A 25 19.52 7.12 4.94
C SER A 25 20.87 7.50 4.29
N GLN A 26 21.43 6.64 3.46
CA GLN A 26 22.63 7.00 2.72
C GLN A 26 22.29 8.09 1.69
N GLY A 27 23.00 9.24 1.74
CA GLY A 27 22.70 10.36 0.85
C GLY A 27 21.44 11.15 1.20
N SER A 28 20.81 10.85 2.33
CA SER A 28 19.71 11.68 2.87
C SER A 28 20.25 12.99 3.45
N VAL A 29 19.53 14.09 3.26
CA VAL A 29 19.75 15.31 4.04
C VAL A 29 19.57 15.01 5.54
N SER A 30 20.20 15.83 6.39
CA SER A 30 20.15 15.63 7.85
C SER A 30 19.32 16.72 8.52
N PHE A 31 18.59 16.34 9.56
CA PHE A 31 17.89 17.25 10.45
C PHE A 31 18.24 16.90 11.90
N GLY A 32 18.75 17.90 12.65
CA GLY A 32 19.20 17.71 14.03
C GLY A 32 20.31 16.65 14.19
N GLY A 33 21.16 16.45 13.18
CA GLY A 33 22.23 15.46 13.19
C GLY A 33 21.81 14.04 12.80
N TYR A 34 20.53 13.81 12.48
CA TYR A 34 20.00 12.51 12.05
C TYR A 34 19.58 12.54 10.59
N PRO A 35 19.74 11.43 9.83
CA PRO A 35 19.24 11.34 8.46
C PRO A 35 17.73 11.56 8.42
N LEU A 36 17.27 12.48 7.57
CA LEU A 36 15.84 12.82 7.48
C LEU A 36 14.99 11.64 7.04
N PHE A 37 15.53 10.77 6.16
CA PHE A 37 14.87 9.52 5.75
C PHE A 37 14.51 8.65 6.97
N ALA A 38 15.45 8.44 7.90
CA ALA A 38 15.22 7.62 9.09
C ALA A 38 14.17 8.25 10.02
N LEU A 39 14.24 9.56 10.23
CA LEU A 39 13.26 10.29 11.05
C LEU A 39 11.85 10.13 10.47
N CYS A 40 11.67 10.49 9.20
CA CYS A 40 10.39 10.42 8.53
C CYS A 40 9.87 8.97 8.38
N GLY A 41 10.73 8.02 8.01
CA GLY A 41 10.37 6.62 7.85
C GLY A 41 9.93 5.94 9.14
N SER A 42 10.34 6.46 10.31
CA SER A 42 9.91 5.95 11.61
C SER A 42 8.52 6.41 12.03
N ILE A 43 7.97 7.46 11.41
CA ILE A 43 6.65 8.05 11.76
C ILE A 43 5.54 7.00 11.64
N GLY A 44 5.57 6.18 10.58
CA GLY A 44 4.57 5.14 10.38
C GLY A 44 4.51 4.16 11.55
N PHE A 45 5.65 3.71 12.07
CA PHE A 45 5.70 2.83 13.26
C PHE A 45 5.21 3.57 14.52
N ALA A 46 5.64 4.79 14.75
CA ALA A 46 5.22 5.58 15.90
C ALA A 46 3.68 5.74 15.94
N LEU A 47 3.06 6.11 14.81
CA LEU A 47 1.60 6.24 14.73
C LEU A 47 0.88 4.90 14.91
N HIS A 48 1.35 3.84 14.26
CA HIS A 48 0.73 2.52 14.39
C HIS A 48 0.81 2.00 15.83
N TRP A 49 1.92 2.13 16.51
CA TRP A 49 2.06 1.67 17.90
C TRP A 49 1.28 2.55 18.88
N THR A 50 1.22 3.86 18.65
CA THR A 50 0.40 4.76 19.47
C THR A 50 -1.08 4.42 19.38
N VAL A 51 -1.60 4.22 18.16
CA VAL A 51 -3.01 3.88 17.95
C VAL A 51 -3.31 2.42 18.32
N PHE A 52 -2.33 1.52 18.26
CA PHE A 52 -2.47 0.14 18.74
C PHE A 52 -2.89 0.09 20.22
N ILE A 53 -2.36 0.96 21.09
CA ILE A 53 -2.64 0.93 22.53
C ILE A 53 -4.14 1.02 22.81
N PRO A 54 -4.84 2.10 22.41
CA PRO A 54 -6.30 2.16 22.61
C PRO A 54 -7.04 1.10 21.78
N SER A 55 -6.59 0.77 20.59
CA SER A 55 -7.22 -0.24 19.75
C SER A 55 -7.22 -1.62 20.41
N TYR A 56 -6.14 -2.00 21.08
CA TYR A 56 -6.09 -3.24 21.85
C TYR A 56 -6.96 -3.18 23.12
N ALA A 57 -6.95 -2.06 23.84
CA ALA A 57 -7.75 -1.87 25.05
C ALA A 57 -9.26 -1.99 24.74
N PHE A 58 -9.72 -1.35 23.67
CA PHE A 58 -11.14 -1.35 23.25
C PHE A 58 -11.50 -2.48 22.28
N LYS A 59 -10.56 -3.39 21.94
CA LYS A 59 -10.77 -4.51 21.00
C LYS A 59 -11.33 -4.07 19.65
N THR A 60 -10.80 -2.97 19.09
CA THR A 60 -11.26 -2.39 17.82
C THR A 60 -10.16 -2.33 16.78
N GLU A 61 -10.52 -2.50 15.53
CA GLU A 61 -9.64 -2.33 14.36
C GLU A 61 -10.05 -1.16 13.46
N HIS A 62 -11.09 -0.44 13.82
CA HIS A 62 -11.73 0.56 12.96
C HIS A 62 -10.76 1.64 12.45
N TYR A 63 -9.72 1.93 13.19
CA TYR A 63 -8.73 2.97 12.85
C TYR A 63 -7.48 2.44 12.16
N PHE A 64 -7.37 1.12 11.89
CA PHE A 64 -6.17 0.53 11.31
C PHE A 64 -5.84 1.11 9.93
N ASP A 65 -6.79 1.06 9.00
CA ASP A 65 -6.60 1.57 7.63
C ASP A 65 -6.45 3.10 7.63
N LEU A 66 -7.20 3.82 8.50
CA LEU A 66 -7.05 5.27 8.66
C LEU A 66 -5.67 5.65 9.18
N THR A 67 -5.14 4.91 10.16
CA THR A 67 -3.78 5.13 10.68
C THR A 67 -2.74 4.92 9.58
N GLY A 68 -2.92 3.93 8.72
CA GLY A 68 -2.06 3.74 7.53
C GLY A 68 -2.03 4.98 6.66
N SER A 69 -3.20 5.50 6.27
CA SER A 69 -3.28 6.69 5.42
C SER A 69 -2.72 7.95 6.08
N LEU A 70 -3.02 8.16 7.37
CA LEU A 70 -2.44 9.28 8.13
C LEU A 70 -0.91 9.16 8.26
N SER A 71 -0.39 7.93 8.32
CA SER A 71 1.06 7.70 8.37
C SER A 71 1.75 8.15 7.08
N TYR A 72 1.19 7.87 5.91
CA TYR A 72 1.71 8.39 4.63
C TYR A 72 1.72 9.91 4.61
N ILE A 73 0.60 10.54 4.98
CA ILE A 73 0.45 11.99 4.97
C ILE A 73 1.41 12.65 5.97
N ALA A 74 1.49 12.13 7.20
CA ALA A 74 2.38 12.66 8.23
C ALA A 74 3.86 12.54 7.84
N THR A 75 4.25 11.42 7.21
CA THR A 75 5.61 11.19 6.72
C THR A 75 5.98 12.18 5.62
N VAL A 76 5.08 12.36 4.63
CA VAL A 76 5.28 13.35 3.55
C VAL A 76 5.34 14.77 4.12
N ALA A 77 4.42 15.14 5.01
CA ALA A 77 4.40 16.44 5.65
C ALA A 77 5.69 16.73 6.42
N ALA A 78 6.17 15.74 7.20
CA ALA A 78 7.44 15.88 7.92
C ALA A 78 8.63 16.03 6.95
N ALA A 79 8.68 15.24 5.87
CA ALA A 79 9.73 15.37 4.88
C ALA A 79 9.73 16.76 4.22
N VAL A 80 8.55 17.28 3.85
CA VAL A 80 8.43 18.64 3.26
C VAL A 80 8.83 19.74 4.25
N LEU A 81 8.37 19.63 5.50
CA LEU A 81 8.64 20.68 6.50
C LEU A 81 10.11 20.73 6.96
N LEU A 82 10.78 19.58 6.93
CA LEU A 82 12.13 19.44 7.47
C LEU A 82 13.22 19.39 6.39
N ASN A 83 12.85 19.23 5.12
CA ASN A 83 13.81 19.30 4.00
C ASN A 83 13.98 20.77 3.56
N PRO A 84 15.19 21.32 3.62
CA PRO A 84 15.44 22.71 3.23
C PRO A 84 15.53 22.92 1.70
N THR A 85 15.58 21.85 0.90
CA THR A 85 15.93 21.91 -0.53
C THR A 85 14.92 21.15 -1.40
N LEU A 86 13.63 21.58 -1.34
CA LEU A 86 12.58 20.97 -2.17
C LEU A 86 12.66 21.46 -3.61
N ASP A 87 12.52 20.53 -4.56
CA ASP A 87 12.41 20.80 -5.98
C ASP A 87 11.04 20.40 -6.57
N LEU A 88 10.86 20.56 -7.88
CA LEU A 88 9.61 20.20 -8.57
C LEU A 88 9.32 18.69 -8.48
N ARG A 89 10.34 17.82 -8.51
CA ARG A 89 10.22 16.37 -8.35
C ARG A 89 9.63 16.03 -6.99
N ASP A 90 10.12 16.68 -5.95
CA ASP A 90 9.65 16.48 -4.58
C ASP A 90 8.16 16.84 -4.45
N LEU A 91 7.75 17.96 -5.02
CA LEU A 91 6.34 18.37 -5.02
C LEU A 91 5.44 17.37 -5.76
N ILE A 92 5.92 16.81 -6.89
CA ILE A 92 5.19 15.77 -7.63
C ILE A 92 5.07 14.50 -6.79
N ILE A 93 6.15 14.01 -6.18
CA ILE A 93 6.15 12.83 -5.31
C ILE A 93 5.21 13.05 -4.12
N CYS A 94 5.26 14.22 -3.48
CA CYS A 94 4.35 14.59 -2.40
C CYS A 94 2.89 14.53 -2.83
N ALA A 95 2.57 15.09 -4.00
CA ALA A 95 1.21 15.07 -4.55
C ALA A 95 0.75 13.63 -4.84
N MET A 96 1.61 12.82 -5.48
CA MET A 96 1.31 11.41 -5.80
C MET A 96 0.97 10.61 -4.53
N ILE A 97 1.82 10.67 -3.51
CA ILE A 97 1.60 9.92 -2.26
C ILE A 97 0.36 10.44 -1.52
N THR A 98 0.23 11.77 -1.40
CA THR A 98 -0.86 12.39 -0.63
C THR A 98 -2.21 12.14 -1.28
N VAL A 99 -2.34 12.32 -2.60
CA VAL A 99 -3.59 12.08 -3.34
C VAL A 99 -4.01 10.61 -3.21
N TRP A 100 -3.07 9.68 -3.39
CA TRP A 100 -3.37 8.26 -3.22
C TRP A 100 -3.79 7.92 -1.78
N ALA A 101 -3.05 8.41 -0.77
CA ALA A 101 -3.34 8.13 0.63
C ALA A 101 -4.68 8.72 1.08
N LEU A 102 -5.02 9.93 0.68
CA LEU A 102 -6.32 10.57 0.95
C LEU A 102 -7.46 9.77 0.32
N ARG A 103 -7.30 9.40 -0.95
CA ARG A 103 -8.32 8.62 -1.68
C ARG A 103 -8.53 7.25 -1.06
N LEU A 104 -7.46 6.47 -0.88
CA LEU A 104 -7.57 5.11 -0.34
C LEU A 104 -8.07 5.13 1.10
N GLY A 105 -7.53 6.03 1.94
CA GLY A 105 -7.92 6.14 3.34
C GLY A 105 -9.39 6.50 3.52
N SER A 106 -9.89 7.49 2.77
CA SER A 106 -11.31 7.86 2.81
C SER A 106 -12.20 6.69 2.33
N PHE A 107 -11.82 6.02 1.24
CA PHE A 107 -12.55 4.86 0.72
C PHE A 107 -12.63 3.71 1.74
N LEU A 108 -11.51 3.35 2.36
CA LEU A 108 -11.45 2.27 3.33
C LEU A 108 -12.19 2.62 4.63
N PHE A 109 -12.05 3.86 5.11
CA PHE A 109 -12.75 4.34 6.29
C PHE A 109 -14.28 4.27 6.13
N TRP A 110 -14.81 4.79 5.00
CA TRP A 110 -16.24 4.72 4.73
C TRP A 110 -16.74 3.29 4.55
N ARG A 111 -15.93 2.41 3.94
CA ARG A 111 -16.23 0.98 3.81
C ARG A 111 -16.40 0.32 5.17
N ILE A 112 -15.44 0.51 6.10
CA ILE A 112 -15.51 -0.09 7.44
C ILE A 112 -16.68 0.49 8.23
N LYS A 113 -16.95 1.79 8.12
CA LYS A 113 -18.09 2.42 8.77
C LYS A 113 -19.43 1.80 8.29
N LYS A 114 -19.52 1.44 7.00
CA LYS A 114 -20.70 0.77 6.43
C LYS A 114 -20.80 -0.69 6.82
N ASP A 115 -19.69 -1.44 6.78
CA ASP A 115 -19.65 -2.89 7.03
C ASP A 115 -19.62 -3.22 8.54
N GLY A 116 -19.38 -2.23 9.41
CA GLY A 116 -19.39 -2.32 10.87
C GLY A 116 -18.10 -2.89 11.47
N GLN A 117 -17.44 -3.85 10.81
CA GLN A 117 -16.16 -4.41 11.26
C GLN A 117 -15.41 -5.13 10.12
N ASP A 118 -14.10 -5.23 10.25
CA ASP A 118 -13.28 -6.05 9.35
C ASP A 118 -13.14 -7.47 9.89
N LYS A 119 -13.71 -8.44 9.18
CA LYS A 119 -13.71 -9.86 9.56
C LYS A 119 -12.32 -10.45 9.78
N ARG A 120 -11.29 -9.88 9.14
CA ARG A 120 -9.89 -10.32 9.29
C ARG A 120 -9.39 -10.17 10.73
N PHE A 121 -9.88 -9.16 11.45
CA PHE A 121 -9.41 -8.79 12.78
C PHE A 121 -10.16 -9.45 13.94
N ILE A 122 -11.29 -10.11 13.72
CA ILE A 122 -12.16 -10.64 14.78
C ILE A 122 -11.38 -11.48 15.81
N VAL A 123 -10.51 -12.38 15.35
CA VAL A 123 -9.70 -13.23 16.23
C VAL A 123 -8.38 -12.53 16.62
N MET A 124 -7.80 -11.70 15.74
CA MET A 124 -6.52 -11.06 16.00
C MET A 124 -6.58 -10.08 17.17
N LYS A 125 -7.63 -9.23 17.22
CA LYS A 125 -7.77 -8.18 18.24
C LYS A 125 -7.96 -8.69 19.67
N THR A 126 -8.22 -9.99 19.86
CA THR A 126 -8.27 -10.62 21.18
C THR A 126 -6.93 -11.17 21.65
N LYS A 127 -5.90 -11.24 20.77
CA LYS A 127 -4.58 -11.81 21.05
C LYS A 127 -3.49 -10.75 20.93
N PHE A 128 -2.96 -10.28 22.06
CA PHE A 128 -2.01 -9.16 22.12
C PHE A 128 -0.87 -9.27 21.09
N THR A 129 -0.10 -10.35 21.12
CA THR A 129 1.08 -10.49 20.24
C THR A 129 0.71 -10.58 18.76
N TRP A 130 -0.43 -11.20 18.42
CA TRP A 130 -0.88 -11.27 17.04
C TRP A 130 -1.37 -9.91 16.55
N PHE A 131 -2.11 -9.19 17.38
CA PHE A 131 -2.62 -7.88 17.03
C PHE A 131 -1.48 -6.84 16.94
N LEU A 132 -0.52 -6.87 17.90
CA LEU A 132 0.68 -6.03 17.83
C LEU A 132 1.51 -6.31 16.56
N MET A 133 1.69 -7.57 16.19
CA MET A 133 2.35 -7.93 14.94
C MET A 133 1.67 -7.30 13.73
N THR A 134 0.34 -7.33 13.69
CA THR A 134 -0.43 -6.76 12.58
C THR A 134 -0.22 -5.24 12.48
N TRP A 135 -0.21 -4.53 13.61
CA TRP A 135 0.08 -3.10 13.65
C TRP A 135 1.54 -2.79 13.29
N THR A 136 2.47 -3.62 13.71
CA THR A 136 3.89 -3.49 13.31
C THR A 136 4.08 -3.70 11.82
N ILE A 137 3.40 -4.69 11.23
CA ILE A 137 3.37 -4.91 9.78
C ILE A 137 2.72 -3.71 9.07
N GLY A 138 1.71 -3.06 9.65
CA GLY A 138 1.14 -1.83 9.13
C GLY A 138 2.16 -0.70 9.01
N GLY A 139 2.97 -0.47 10.05
CA GLY A 139 4.08 0.49 10.01
C GLY A 139 5.16 0.12 8.97
N LEU A 140 5.51 -1.16 8.88
CA LEU A 140 6.43 -1.66 7.86
C LEU A 140 5.87 -1.47 6.44
N TRP A 141 4.58 -1.74 6.25
CA TRP A 141 3.91 -1.52 4.98
C TRP A 141 4.09 -0.08 4.52
N VAL A 142 3.78 0.91 5.37
CA VAL A 142 3.95 2.33 5.05
C VAL A 142 5.38 2.64 4.66
N LEU A 143 6.36 2.22 5.48
CA LEU A 143 7.78 2.49 5.23
C LEU A 143 8.22 1.91 3.88
N VAL A 144 7.99 0.62 3.64
CA VAL A 144 8.53 -0.05 2.45
C VAL A 144 7.81 0.39 1.18
N THR A 145 6.49 0.58 1.25
CA THR A 145 5.70 0.99 0.07
C THR A 145 6.13 2.36 -0.45
N MET A 146 6.37 3.32 0.43
CA MET A 146 6.80 4.67 0.01
C MET A 146 8.32 4.87 0.00
N ALA A 147 9.12 3.84 0.29
CA ALA A 147 10.55 3.97 0.53
C ALA A 147 11.29 4.68 -0.62
N ALA A 148 11.01 4.35 -1.88
CA ALA A 148 11.62 5.02 -3.03
C ALA A 148 11.26 6.52 -3.08
N GLY A 149 9.97 6.86 -2.90
CA GLY A 149 9.52 8.25 -2.85
C GLY A 149 10.11 9.01 -1.68
N LEU A 150 10.13 8.42 -0.48
CA LEU A 150 10.73 9.04 0.69
C LEU A 150 12.25 9.25 0.52
N ALA A 151 12.95 8.29 -0.09
CA ALA A 151 14.38 8.43 -0.36
C ALA A 151 14.66 9.57 -1.33
N ALA A 152 13.81 9.77 -2.35
CA ALA A 152 13.90 10.92 -3.24
C ALA A 152 13.61 12.24 -2.49
N LEU A 153 12.50 12.30 -1.73
CA LEU A 153 12.11 13.49 -0.94
C LEU A 153 13.16 13.93 0.09
N THR A 154 14.05 13.04 0.47
CA THR A 154 15.09 13.32 1.47
C THR A 154 16.51 13.24 0.88
N SER A 155 16.63 13.07 -0.44
CA SER A 155 17.93 13.02 -1.12
C SER A 155 18.65 14.36 -1.08
N ASN A 156 19.97 14.33 -0.99
CA ASN A 156 20.83 15.48 -1.20
C ASN A 156 21.19 15.70 -2.70
N ILE A 157 20.67 14.86 -3.59
CA ILE A 157 20.85 14.97 -5.03
C ILE A 157 19.59 15.57 -5.64
N THR A 158 19.76 16.59 -6.47
CA THR A 158 18.71 17.18 -7.30
C THR A 158 18.95 16.84 -8.77
N ALA A 159 17.90 16.63 -9.54
CA ALA A 159 17.97 16.38 -10.97
C ALA A 159 16.73 16.95 -11.66
N GLU A 160 16.89 17.44 -12.88
CA GLU A 160 15.75 17.86 -13.70
C GLU A 160 14.84 16.66 -14.05
N LEU A 161 13.56 16.97 -14.36
CA LEU A 161 12.62 15.96 -14.82
C LEU A 161 12.98 15.52 -16.24
N GLY A 162 13.48 14.29 -16.37
CA GLY A 162 13.78 13.68 -17.67
C GLY A 162 12.68 12.69 -18.10
N LEU A 163 12.93 12.00 -19.22
CA LEU A 163 12.00 11.03 -19.81
C LEU A 163 11.53 9.96 -18.81
N ILE A 164 12.44 9.43 -18.00
CA ILE A 164 12.12 8.42 -16.97
C ILE A 164 11.08 8.96 -15.98
N SER A 165 11.24 10.22 -15.54
CA SER A 165 10.30 10.86 -14.62
C SER A 165 8.92 11.04 -15.25
N TYR A 166 8.84 11.50 -16.50
CA TYR A 166 7.58 11.63 -17.22
C TYR A 166 6.88 10.30 -17.44
N LEU A 167 7.63 9.25 -17.80
CA LEU A 167 7.09 7.88 -17.88
C LEU A 167 6.57 7.40 -16.52
N GLY A 168 7.29 7.70 -15.43
CA GLY A 168 6.86 7.38 -14.07
C GLY A 168 5.56 8.08 -13.70
N ILE A 169 5.43 9.38 -14.01
CA ILE A 169 4.19 10.15 -13.79
C ILE A 169 3.02 9.55 -14.59
N ALA A 170 3.24 9.25 -15.88
CA ALA A 170 2.21 8.66 -16.73
C ALA A 170 1.74 7.29 -16.22
N LEU A 171 2.67 6.42 -15.79
CA LEU A 171 2.35 5.13 -15.19
C LEU A 171 1.61 5.28 -13.85
N TRP A 172 2.02 6.24 -13.03
CA TRP A 172 1.32 6.51 -11.76
C TRP A 172 -0.12 6.93 -12.02
N LEU A 173 -0.35 7.89 -12.93
CA LEU A 173 -1.68 8.36 -13.30
C LEU A 173 -2.53 7.22 -13.86
N PHE A 174 -1.98 6.41 -14.76
CA PHE A 174 -2.67 5.26 -15.32
C PHE A 174 -3.06 4.25 -14.23
N GLY A 175 -2.12 3.87 -13.36
CA GLY A 175 -2.39 2.94 -12.26
C GLY A 175 -3.45 3.47 -11.29
N PHE A 176 -3.37 4.76 -10.93
CA PHE A 176 -4.33 5.42 -10.07
C PHE A 176 -5.75 5.43 -10.67
N VAL A 177 -5.89 5.78 -11.96
CA VAL A 177 -7.18 5.75 -12.65
C VAL A 177 -7.75 4.34 -12.69
N VAL A 178 -6.94 3.33 -12.98
CA VAL A 178 -7.40 1.93 -12.99
C VAL A 178 -7.86 1.49 -11.61
N GLU A 179 -7.09 1.79 -10.55
CA GLU A 179 -7.44 1.43 -9.17
C GLU A 179 -8.76 2.09 -8.74
N VAL A 180 -8.89 3.41 -8.96
CA VAL A 180 -10.12 4.16 -8.64
C VAL A 180 -11.32 3.63 -9.41
N THR A 181 -11.16 3.37 -10.70
CA THR A 181 -12.23 2.84 -11.55
C THR A 181 -12.67 1.46 -11.08
N ALA A 182 -11.72 0.56 -10.78
CA ALA A 182 -12.02 -0.78 -10.31
C ALA A 182 -12.79 -0.77 -8.99
N ASP A 183 -12.34 0.04 -8.02
CA ASP A 183 -12.99 0.13 -6.71
C ASP A 183 -14.39 0.76 -6.82
N ASN A 184 -14.57 1.78 -7.65
CA ASN A 184 -15.86 2.41 -7.90
C ASN A 184 -16.84 1.43 -8.58
N GLN A 185 -16.42 0.73 -9.62
CA GLN A 185 -17.25 -0.28 -10.29
C GLN A 185 -17.67 -1.38 -9.32
N LYS A 186 -16.76 -1.87 -8.47
CA LYS A 186 -17.08 -2.88 -7.46
C LYS A 186 -18.02 -2.36 -6.38
N THR A 187 -17.88 -1.12 -5.98
CA THR A 187 -18.75 -0.46 -5.01
C THR A 187 -20.16 -0.32 -5.58
N GLU A 188 -20.27 0.16 -6.82
CA GLU A 188 -21.56 0.33 -7.49
C GLU A 188 -22.24 -1.02 -7.71
N PHE A 189 -21.52 -2.02 -8.18
CA PHE A 189 -22.02 -3.39 -8.34
C PHE A 189 -22.63 -3.94 -7.05
N ARG A 190 -22.00 -3.67 -5.89
CA ARG A 190 -22.47 -4.13 -4.58
C ARG A 190 -23.65 -3.36 -4.01
N LYS A 191 -23.97 -2.17 -4.54
CA LYS A 191 -25.15 -1.41 -4.10
C LYS A 191 -26.45 -2.07 -4.54
N ASN A 192 -26.46 -2.77 -5.68
CA ASN A 192 -27.62 -3.51 -6.14
C ASN A 192 -27.80 -4.79 -5.30
N PRO A 193 -28.94 -4.95 -4.58
CA PRO A 193 -29.23 -6.14 -3.77
C PRO A 193 -29.21 -7.45 -4.58
N ASP A 194 -29.57 -7.43 -5.85
CA ASP A 194 -29.58 -8.60 -6.74
C ASP A 194 -28.18 -9.17 -6.99
N ASN A 195 -27.13 -8.35 -6.76
CA ASN A 195 -25.74 -8.75 -6.89
C ASN A 195 -25.13 -9.32 -5.61
N ARG A 196 -25.90 -9.45 -4.52
CA ARG A 196 -25.37 -9.87 -3.21
C ARG A 196 -24.61 -11.20 -3.24
N ASN A 197 -25.05 -12.12 -4.09
CA ASN A 197 -24.43 -13.44 -4.26
C ASN A 197 -23.68 -13.60 -5.58
N ARG A 198 -23.54 -12.53 -6.36
CA ARG A 198 -22.82 -12.54 -7.62
C ARG A 198 -21.38 -12.01 -7.46
N PHE A 199 -20.53 -12.35 -8.41
CA PHE A 199 -19.20 -11.75 -8.60
C PHE A 199 -19.28 -10.71 -9.72
N ILE A 200 -18.41 -9.71 -9.65
CA ILE A 200 -18.30 -8.70 -10.71
C ILE A 200 -17.41 -9.25 -11.84
N ALA A 201 -17.89 -9.12 -13.09
CA ALA A 201 -17.19 -9.55 -14.31
C ALA A 201 -17.35 -8.53 -15.45
N THR A 202 -17.66 -7.27 -15.12
CA THR A 202 -17.93 -6.21 -16.10
C THR A 202 -16.93 -5.06 -15.94
N GLY A 203 -16.81 -4.20 -16.97
CA GLY A 203 -15.86 -3.09 -16.95
C GLY A 203 -14.42 -3.57 -16.88
N VAL A 204 -13.58 -2.96 -16.04
CA VAL A 204 -12.17 -3.35 -15.88
C VAL A 204 -12.02 -4.74 -15.26
N TRP A 205 -13.05 -5.25 -14.56
CA TRP A 205 -13.09 -6.59 -13.98
C TRP A 205 -13.28 -7.69 -15.03
N SER A 206 -13.71 -7.38 -16.25
CA SER A 206 -13.69 -8.32 -17.38
C SER A 206 -12.28 -8.53 -17.93
N TRP A 207 -11.36 -7.61 -17.68
CA TRP A 207 -9.98 -7.65 -18.18
C TRP A 207 -8.99 -8.19 -17.14
N SER A 208 -9.30 -8.03 -15.85
CA SER A 208 -8.49 -8.54 -14.74
C SER A 208 -9.37 -8.93 -13.56
N GLN A 209 -9.10 -10.11 -12.97
CA GLN A 209 -9.78 -10.55 -11.75
C GLN A 209 -9.40 -9.70 -10.52
N HIS A 210 -8.28 -8.94 -10.61
CA HIS A 210 -7.76 -8.07 -9.56
C HIS A 210 -7.29 -6.72 -10.12
N ALA A 211 -8.16 -6.06 -10.90
CA ALA A 211 -7.83 -4.82 -11.59
C ALA A 211 -7.36 -3.69 -10.65
N ASN A 212 -7.93 -3.57 -9.44
CA ASN A 212 -7.48 -2.59 -8.45
C ASN A 212 -6.05 -2.87 -7.98
N TYR A 213 -5.65 -4.13 -7.79
CA TYR A 213 -4.27 -4.49 -7.41
C TYR A 213 -3.29 -4.25 -8.55
N PHE A 214 -3.71 -4.48 -9.79
CA PHE A 214 -2.90 -4.09 -10.95
C PHE A 214 -2.65 -2.58 -10.95
N GLY A 215 -3.69 -1.78 -10.71
CA GLY A 215 -3.58 -0.33 -10.60
C GLY A 215 -2.61 0.08 -9.49
N GLU A 216 -2.77 -0.46 -8.29
CA GLU A 216 -1.91 -0.17 -7.13
C GLU A 216 -0.43 -0.54 -7.38
N ILE A 217 -0.15 -1.71 -7.93
CA ILE A 217 1.22 -2.11 -8.28
C ILE A 217 1.82 -1.16 -9.32
N THR A 218 1.04 -0.79 -10.33
CA THR A 218 1.48 0.08 -11.42
C THR A 218 1.81 1.49 -10.93
N LEU A 219 0.98 2.08 -10.06
CA LEU A 219 1.25 3.42 -9.54
C LEU A 219 2.49 3.46 -8.63
N TRP A 220 2.73 2.45 -7.79
CA TRP A 220 3.95 2.39 -6.99
C TRP A 220 5.20 2.16 -7.84
N PHE A 221 5.09 1.42 -8.93
CA PHE A 221 6.16 1.32 -9.92
C PHE A 221 6.42 2.67 -10.59
N GLY A 222 5.36 3.41 -10.96
CA GLY A 222 5.47 4.76 -11.49
C GLY A 222 6.18 5.72 -10.52
N LEU A 223 5.84 5.68 -9.22
CA LEU A 223 6.50 6.48 -8.19
C LEU A 223 8.00 6.15 -8.10
N ALA A 224 8.36 4.86 -8.15
CA ALA A 224 9.76 4.43 -8.13
C ALA A 224 10.56 4.96 -9.34
N LEU A 225 9.96 5.03 -10.53
CA LEU A 225 10.58 5.64 -11.70
C LEU A 225 10.79 7.15 -11.55
N VAL A 226 9.82 7.88 -10.96
CA VAL A 226 9.99 9.31 -10.67
C VAL A 226 11.14 9.53 -9.69
N SER A 227 11.30 8.64 -8.73
CA SER A 227 12.32 8.72 -7.67
C SER A 227 13.73 8.35 -8.17
N LEU A 228 13.84 7.40 -9.12
CA LEU A 228 15.09 6.79 -9.54
C LEU A 228 16.24 7.77 -9.87
N PRO A 229 16.03 8.89 -10.60
CA PRO A 229 17.12 9.77 -11.01
C PRO A 229 17.91 10.46 -9.88
N VAL A 230 17.35 10.52 -8.67
CA VAL A 230 17.98 11.16 -7.49
C VAL A 230 18.42 10.16 -6.43
N LEU A 231 18.33 8.86 -6.72
CA LEU A 231 18.78 7.80 -5.82
C LEU A 231 20.20 7.36 -6.18
N SER A 232 21.02 7.15 -5.16
CA SER A 232 22.40 6.69 -5.35
C SER A 232 22.82 5.68 -4.27
N GLY A 233 23.86 4.90 -4.56
CA GLY A 233 24.40 3.93 -3.61
C GLY A 233 23.34 2.99 -3.03
N TRP A 234 23.31 2.84 -1.69
CA TRP A 234 22.35 1.98 -1.02
C TRP A 234 20.89 2.49 -1.06
N GLN A 235 20.66 3.77 -1.37
CA GLN A 235 19.29 4.27 -1.60
C GLN A 235 18.57 3.49 -2.71
N LEU A 236 19.30 2.93 -3.69
CA LEU A 236 18.72 2.07 -4.73
C LEU A 236 18.00 0.84 -4.16
N ALA A 237 18.35 0.39 -2.95
CA ALA A 237 17.61 -0.69 -2.28
C ALA A 237 16.16 -0.29 -1.95
N THR A 238 15.84 1.00 -1.86
CA THR A 238 14.46 1.48 -1.65
C THR A 238 13.55 1.22 -2.85
N LEU A 239 14.11 0.96 -4.05
CA LEU A 239 13.37 0.52 -5.23
C LEU A 239 12.74 -0.87 -5.06
N ILE A 240 12.97 -1.56 -3.93
CA ILE A 240 12.21 -2.75 -3.53
C ILE A 240 10.71 -2.44 -3.36
N SER A 241 10.32 -1.17 -3.19
CA SER A 241 8.95 -0.71 -2.97
C SER A 241 7.91 -1.36 -3.90
N PRO A 242 7.93 -1.21 -5.23
CA PRO A 242 6.94 -1.85 -6.10
C PRO A 242 7.01 -3.38 -6.09
N VAL A 243 8.20 -3.96 -5.90
CA VAL A 243 8.38 -5.41 -5.78
C VAL A 243 7.71 -5.94 -4.51
N PHE A 244 7.84 -5.21 -3.42
CA PHE A 244 7.18 -5.53 -2.14
C PHE A 244 5.65 -5.47 -2.28
N VAL A 245 5.11 -4.40 -2.87
CA VAL A 245 3.66 -4.28 -3.12
C VAL A 245 3.16 -5.43 -3.98
N TYR A 246 3.85 -5.72 -5.09
CA TYR A 246 3.53 -6.86 -5.95
C TYR A 246 3.51 -8.18 -5.16
N PHE A 247 4.59 -8.47 -4.43
CA PHE A 247 4.71 -9.73 -3.70
C PHE A 247 3.64 -9.86 -2.61
N LEU A 248 3.41 -8.79 -1.85
CA LEU A 248 2.42 -8.80 -0.77
C LEU A 248 1.00 -9.01 -1.31
N LEU A 249 0.60 -8.29 -2.35
CA LEU A 249 -0.75 -8.39 -2.93
C LEU A 249 -0.96 -9.72 -3.67
N THR A 250 0.08 -10.27 -4.31
CA THR A 250 -0.09 -11.49 -5.14
C THR A 250 0.21 -12.78 -4.41
N LYS A 251 1.04 -12.77 -3.35
CA LYS A 251 1.52 -14.00 -2.68
C LYS A 251 1.19 -14.11 -1.20
N VAL A 252 0.98 -13.00 -0.49
CA VAL A 252 0.86 -13.02 0.98
C VAL A 252 -0.56 -12.75 1.45
N SER A 253 -1.13 -11.58 1.16
CA SER A 253 -2.37 -11.12 1.79
C SER A 253 -3.52 -10.83 0.83
N GLY A 254 -3.27 -10.38 -0.38
CA GLY A 254 -4.30 -9.93 -1.33
C GLY A 254 -4.98 -11.10 -2.05
N ILE A 255 -4.46 -11.44 -3.23
CA ILE A 255 -5.03 -12.46 -4.14
C ILE A 255 -5.25 -13.81 -3.44
N PRO A 256 -4.31 -14.39 -2.67
CA PRO A 256 -4.51 -15.70 -2.07
C PRO A 256 -5.72 -15.76 -1.12
N LEU A 257 -5.95 -14.69 -0.37
CA LEU A 257 -7.09 -14.62 0.53
C LEU A 257 -8.41 -14.47 -0.24
N LEU A 258 -8.44 -13.56 -1.23
CA LEU A 258 -9.64 -13.33 -2.04
C LEU A 258 -10.02 -14.56 -2.87
N ASP A 259 -9.04 -15.25 -3.47
CA ASP A 259 -9.27 -16.49 -4.21
C ASP A 259 -9.87 -17.58 -3.33
N ARG A 260 -9.36 -17.73 -2.10
CA ARG A 260 -9.91 -18.70 -1.15
C ARG A 260 -11.38 -18.42 -0.84
N LEU A 261 -11.69 -17.15 -0.54
CA LEU A 261 -13.06 -16.73 -0.25
C LEU A 261 -13.98 -16.86 -1.46
N ALA A 262 -13.50 -16.50 -2.64
CA ALA A 262 -14.25 -16.63 -3.88
C ALA A 262 -14.51 -18.10 -4.23
N LYS A 263 -13.50 -18.97 -4.08
CA LYS A 263 -13.66 -20.42 -4.27
C LYS A 263 -14.66 -21.05 -3.31
N GLN A 264 -14.68 -20.61 -2.05
CA GLN A 264 -15.67 -21.09 -1.08
C GLN A 264 -17.09 -20.66 -1.46
N LYS A 265 -17.26 -19.48 -2.07
CA LYS A 265 -18.57 -18.94 -2.40
C LYS A 265 -19.09 -19.35 -3.78
N TRP A 266 -18.21 -19.42 -4.77
CA TRP A 266 -18.56 -19.60 -6.20
C TRP A 266 -17.78 -20.74 -6.89
N GLY A 267 -17.06 -21.59 -6.14
CA GLY A 267 -16.18 -22.61 -6.74
C GLY A 267 -16.89 -23.71 -7.52
N THR A 268 -18.22 -23.86 -7.38
CA THR A 268 -19.06 -24.77 -8.15
C THR A 268 -19.93 -24.07 -9.20
N ASP A 269 -19.87 -22.75 -9.27
CA ASP A 269 -20.64 -21.94 -10.23
C ASP A 269 -19.93 -21.97 -11.59
N SER A 270 -20.58 -22.52 -12.62
CA SER A 270 -20.04 -22.63 -13.98
C SER A 270 -19.70 -21.26 -14.59
N ALA A 271 -20.49 -20.22 -14.31
CA ALA A 271 -20.22 -18.86 -14.79
C ALA A 271 -18.96 -18.28 -14.15
N TYR A 272 -18.72 -18.53 -12.85
CA TYR A 272 -17.51 -18.12 -12.17
C TYR A 272 -16.28 -18.86 -12.71
N LEU A 273 -16.38 -20.16 -12.94
CA LEU A 273 -15.28 -20.97 -13.50
C LEU A 273 -14.92 -20.48 -14.91
N SER A 274 -15.91 -20.26 -15.77
CA SER A 274 -15.70 -19.70 -17.11
C SER A 274 -15.04 -18.31 -17.05
N TYR A 275 -15.52 -17.43 -16.17
CA TYR A 275 -14.93 -16.10 -15.96
C TYR A 275 -13.45 -16.21 -15.56
N THR A 276 -13.11 -17.05 -14.58
CA THR A 276 -11.73 -17.16 -14.09
C THR A 276 -10.78 -17.80 -15.12
N GLN A 277 -11.28 -18.60 -16.03
CA GLN A 277 -10.50 -19.18 -17.13
C GLN A 277 -10.25 -18.18 -18.27
N ALA A 278 -11.25 -17.37 -18.59
CA ALA A 278 -11.16 -16.38 -19.68
C ALA A 278 -10.42 -15.10 -19.27
N THR A 279 -10.52 -14.67 -18.00
CA THR A 279 -10.02 -13.38 -17.53
C THR A 279 -8.64 -13.50 -16.91
N SER A 280 -7.71 -12.60 -17.29
CA SER A 280 -6.38 -12.51 -16.70
C SER A 280 -6.46 -12.34 -15.17
N LYS A 281 -5.57 -13.00 -14.45
CA LYS A 281 -5.59 -12.94 -12.99
C LYS A 281 -5.21 -11.57 -12.43
N LEU A 282 -4.21 -10.92 -13.01
CA LEU A 282 -3.70 -9.64 -12.54
C LEU A 282 -3.58 -8.60 -13.65
N LEU A 283 -2.94 -8.96 -14.76
CA LEU A 283 -2.69 -8.00 -15.85
C LEU A 283 -4.02 -7.54 -16.47
N LEU A 284 -4.09 -6.26 -16.80
CA LEU A 284 -5.24 -5.70 -17.51
C LEU A 284 -5.17 -6.08 -18.99
N TRP A 285 -5.68 -7.27 -19.31
CA TRP A 285 -5.63 -7.87 -20.64
C TRP A 285 -7.02 -8.27 -21.09
N PRO A 286 -7.39 -8.05 -22.37
CA PRO A 286 -8.68 -8.49 -22.89
C PRO A 286 -8.95 -9.96 -22.60
N PRO A 287 -10.20 -10.34 -22.27
CA PRO A 287 -10.53 -11.73 -21.99
C PRO A 287 -10.23 -12.62 -23.19
N LYS A 288 -9.86 -13.86 -22.94
CA LYS A 288 -9.73 -14.85 -24.00
C LYS A 288 -11.11 -15.17 -24.55
N THR A 289 -11.24 -15.09 -25.87
CA THR A 289 -12.43 -15.53 -26.62
C THR A 289 -12.59 -17.02 -26.55
#